data_cee3fa14ed4dc58811f460a71caa5838
#
_entry.id   cee3fa14ed4dc58811f460a71caa5838
#
_cell.length_a   1.000
_cell.length_b   1.000
_cell.length_c   1.000
_cell.angle_alpha   90.00
_cell.angle_beta   90.00
_cell.angle_gamma   90.00
#
_symmetry.space_group_name_H-M   'P 1'
#
loop_
_entity.id
_entity.type
_entity.pdbx_description
1 polymer ?
#
loop_
_entity_poly.entity_id
_entity_poly.type
_entity_poly.pdbx_seq_one_letter_code
_entity_poly.pdbx_strand_id
1 'polypeptide(L)'
;MVTISLQNNSSFMDKNKIKEVLTMGRYFKNKFKEKVYKTPISISGFTCPNIDGTVAKGGCTFCENDSFSPNLQERKPSFKLNPRVEKNPFLDKQLKQLEMQFFATKQRLENKFGAKKFIVYFQSFTNTYAPLDTLKALYTKALSFDDVIGLSIGTRTDCMTDEILDFLEDLSKDKEIWVEYGIQSFYDKTLDRINRGDDSANIKKWITKTKQRGLKVCGHLIYGLPDETQEMMLDTFNQAIDLKVDSLKFHPLYVVKNTLLTKEYKRGQFIPITEQLYVDTVVKSIKNLPDGISVQRVTAGIEDSTLLAPLWCKNKHSQIKKIREALLKEGLKY
;
A
#
# COMPACT_ATOMS: atom_id res chain seq x y z
N MET A 1 29.16 -57.41 30.01
CA MET A 1 27.84 -56.72 29.91
C MET A 1 28.08 -55.21 29.95
N VAL A 2 28.02 -54.57 28.82
CA VAL A 2 28.16 -53.11 28.73
C VAL A 2 26.78 -52.56 28.33
N THR A 3 26.15 -51.86 29.24
CA THR A 3 24.84 -51.30 29.06
C THR A 3 25.01 -49.89 28.38
N ILE A 4 24.62 -49.78 27.11
CA ILE A 4 24.60 -48.51 26.39
C ILE A 4 23.27 -47.81 26.72
N SER A 5 23.33 -46.70 27.46
CA SER A 5 22.20 -45.83 27.70
C SER A 5 21.99 -44.92 26.47
N LEU A 6 20.92 -45.15 25.75
CA LEU A 6 20.43 -44.21 24.72
C LEU A 6 19.82 -42.98 25.41
N GLN A 7 20.53 -41.86 25.39
CA GLN A 7 19.95 -40.56 25.73
C GLN A 7 19.09 -40.11 24.57
N ASN A 8 17.78 -40.16 24.76
CA ASN A 8 16.79 -39.51 23.90
C ASN A 8 16.87 -38.00 24.09
N ASN A 9 17.60 -37.30 23.23
CA ASN A 9 17.49 -35.85 23.08
C ASN A 9 16.25 -35.53 22.24
N SER A 10 15.07 -35.58 22.83
CA SER A 10 13.90 -34.92 22.28
C SER A 10 13.98 -33.43 22.66
N SER A 11 14.46 -32.60 21.75
CA SER A 11 14.28 -31.16 21.86
C SER A 11 12.77 -30.87 21.84
N PHE A 12 12.18 -30.72 23.02
CA PHE A 12 10.85 -30.13 23.18
C PHE A 12 10.92 -28.68 22.65
N MET A 13 10.53 -28.47 21.40
CA MET A 13 10.18 -27.14 20.95
C MET A 13 9.07 -26.61 21.87
N ASP A 14 9.39 -25.53 22.55
CA ASP A 14 8.45 -24.81 23.42
C ASP A 14 7.28 -24.30 22.55
N LYS A 15 6.21 -25.11 22.46
CA LYS A 15 5.03 -24.89 21.59
C LYS A 15 4.16 -23.72 22.01
N ASN A 16 4.58 -22.87 22.97
CA ASN A 16 3.69 -21.91 23.63
C ASN A 16 4.03 -20.43 23.46
N LYS A 17 4.95 -20.03 22.60
CA LYS A 17 5.17 -18.58 22.39
C LYS A 17 4.61 -18.12 21.06
N ILE A 18 3.32 -17.68 21.07
CA ILE A 18 2.70 -17.05 19.91
C ILE A 18 3.46 -15.76 19.60
N LYS A 19 4.08 -15.68 18.40
CA LYS A 19 4.79 -14.49 17.93
C LYS A 19 3.78 -13.45 17.43
N GLU A 20 3.87 -12.22 17.91
CA GLU A 20 3.06 -11.13 17.40
C GLU A 20 3.62 -10.59 16.07
N VAL A 21 2.77 -10.55 15.03
CA VAL A 21 3.10 -9.88 13.78
C VAL A 21 3.18 -8.37 14.02
N LEU A 22 4.25 -7.72 13.58
CA LEU A 22 4.37 -6.26 13.68
C LEU A 22 3.38 -5.60 12.71
N THR A 23 2.20 -5.26 13.19
CA THR A 23 1.25 -4.45 12.41
C THR A 23 1.63 -2.97 12.48
N MET A 24 1.15 -2.17 11.52
CA MET A 24 1.38 -0.71 11.54
C MET A 24 0.87 -0.06 12.85
N GLY A 25 -0.23 -0.56 13.39
CA GLY A 25 -0.73 -0.08 14.70
C GLY A 25 0.23 -0.39 15.85
N ARG A 26 0.82 -1.60 15.87
CA ARG A 26 1.86 -1.96 16.87
C ARG A 26 3.14 -1.15 16.67
N TYR A 27 3.59 -0.98 15.41
CA TYR A 27 4.73 -0.12 15.08
C TYR A 27 4.57 1.28 15.67
N PHE A 28 3.45 1.94 15.39
CA PHE A 28 3.19 3.28 15.91
C PHE A 28 3.08 3.31 17.43
N LYS A 29 2.38 2.34 18.03
CA LYS A 29 2.27 2.26 19.49
C LYS A 29 3.64 2.08 20.15
N ASN A 30 4.52 1.26 19.57
CA ASN A 30 5.88 1.05 20.07
C ASN A 30 6.73 2.32 19.97
N LYS A 31 6.62 3.05 18.84
CA LYS A 31 7.43 4.24 18.58
C LYS A 31 6.91 5.48 19.32
N PHE A 32 5.61 5.75 19.23
CA PHE A 32 5.02 6.99 19.73
C PHE A 32 4.32 6.83 21.08
N LYS A 33 4.26 5.60 21.64
CA LYS A 33 3.57 5.23 22.91
C LYS A 33 2.07 5.50 22.88
N GLU A 34 1.52 5.88 21.74
CA GLU A 34 0.11 6.18 21.51
C GLU A 34 -0.41 5.54 20.21
N LYS A 35 -1.74 5.47 20.10
CA LYS A 35 -2.37 5.07 18.83
C LYS A 35 -2.26 6.22 17.82
N VAL A 36 -1.77 5.91 16.64
CA VAL A 36 -1.70 6.84 15.51
C VAL A 36 -2.66 6.38 14.42
N TYR A 37 -3.42 7.31 13.88
CA TYR A 37 -4.42 7.04 12.85
C TYR A 37 -4.03 7.68 11.52
N LYS A 38 -4.20 6.94 10.41
CA LYS A 38 -4.06 7.52 9.07
C LYS A 38 -5.34 8.26 8.69
N THR A 39 -5.17 9.50 8.23
CA THR A 39 -6.25 10.32 7.64
C THR A 39 -6.08 10.31 6.12
N PRO A 40 -6.87 9.49 5.39
CA PRO A 40 -6.77 9.42 3.95
C PRO A 40 -7.24 10.73 3.30
N ILE A 41 -6.44 11.22 2.35
CA ILE A 41 -6.68 12.46 1.58
C ILE A 41 -6.65 12.14 0.10
N SER A 42 -7.58 12.74 -0.64
CA SER A 42 -7.63 12.71 -2.10
C SER A 42 -7.64 14.14 -2.63
N ILE A 43 -6.60 14.52 -3.35
CA ILE A 43 -6.47 15.88 -3.90
C ILE A 43 -6.94 15.88 -5.35
N SER A 44 -7.89 16.76 -5.67
CA SER A 44 -8.40 16.93 -7.03
C SER A 44 -7.30 17.41 -7.98
N GLY A 45 -7.36 16.94 -9.22
CA GLY A 45 -6.41 17.31 -10.27
C GLY A 45 -5.20 16.38 -10.38
N PHE A 46 -4.85 15.64 -9.32
CA PHE A 46 -3.82 14.58 -9.44
C PHE A 46 -4.29 13.49 -10.38
N THR A 47 -3.34 12.88 -11.09
CA THR A 47 -3.57 11.82 -12.07
C THR A 47 -2.46 10.77 -11.99
N CYS A 48 -2.39 9.93 -13.00
CA CYS A 48 -1.35 8.91 -13.15
C CYS A 48 -0.80 8.98 -14.59
N PRO A 49 0.51 8.85 -14.81
CA PRO A 49 1.10 8.89 -16.15
C PRO A 49 0.59 7.78 -17.09
N ASN A 50 0.04 6.70 -16.52
CA ASN A 50 -0.65 5.67 -17.30
C ASN A 50 -2.05 6.07 -17.75
N ILE A 51 -2.66 7.09 -17.13
CA ILE A 51 -4.01 7.55 -17.46
C ILE A 51 -3.98 8.73 -18.41
N ASP A 52 -3.04 9.66 -18.22
CA ASP A 52 -2.96 10.88 -19.03
C ASP A 52 -2.20 10.68 -20.37
N GLY A 53 -1.58 9.53 -20.56
CA GLY A 53 -0.88 9.16 -21.78
C GLY A 53 0.60 9.55 -21.80
N THR A 54 1.18 9.98 -20.69
CA THR A 54 2.60 10.33 -20.60
C THR A 54 3.49 9.10 -20.71
N VAL A 55 3.11 7.99 -20.07
CA VAL A 55 3.84 6.71 -20.10
C VAL A 55 3.04 5.68 -20.88
N ALA A 56 1.76 5.49 -20.55
CA ALA A 56 0.85 4.58 -21.24
C ALA A 56 -0.55 5.17 -21.29
N LYS A 57 -1.48 4.56 -22.04
CA LYS A 57 -2.87 5.01 -22.14
C LYS A 57 -3.82 4.05 -21.47
N GLY A 58 -4.88 4.58 -20.84
CA GLY A 58 -5.99 3.80 -20.30
C GLY A 58 -5.81 3.27 -18.88
N GLY A 59 -4.67 3.53 -18.24
CA GLY A 59 -4.36 3.05 -16.89
C GLY A 59 -3.92 1.59 -16.85
N CYS A 60 -3.62 1.09 -15.67
CA CYS A 60 -3.43 -0.34 -15.47
C CYS A 60 -4.74 -1.09 -15.73
N THR A 61 -4.65 -2.32 -16.26
CA THR A 61 -5.82 -3.09 -16.75
C THR A 61 -6.90 -3.33 -15.70
N PHE A 62 -6.53 -3.26 -14.42
CA PHE A 62 -7.40 -3.49 -13.27
C PHE A 62 -7.82 -2.19 -12.53
N CYS A 63 -7.27 -1.04 -12.93
CA CYS A 63 -7.37 0.17 -12.11
C CYS A 63 -8.68 0.92 -12.39
N GLU A 64 -9.48 1.10 -11.33
CA GLU A 64 -10.60 2.02 -11.24
C GLU A 64 -10.42 2.85 -9.97
N ASN A 65 -9.93 4.08 -10.10
CA ASN A 65 -9.55 4.90 -8.94
C ASN A 65 -10.72 5.21 -8.00
N ASP A 66 -11.92 5.37 -8.51
CA ASP A 66 -13.12 5.67 -7.72
C ASP A 66 -13.42 4.53 -6.71
N SER A 67 -13.06 3.29 -7.07
CA SER A 67 -13.24 2.12 -6.21
C SER A 67 -12.25 2.05 -5.03
N PHE A 68 -11.13 2.78 -5.11
CA PHE A 68 -10.05 2.75 -4.11
C PHE A 68 -9.98 4.00 -3.24
N SER A 69 -10.77 5.02 -3.53
CA SER A 69 -10.68 6.34 -2.92
C SER A 69 -11.96 6.76 -2.24
N PRO A 70 -12.20 6.33 -0.99
CA PRO A 70 -13.45 6.60 -0.28
C PRO A 70 -13.73 8.09 -0.04
N ASN A 71 -12.75 8.96 -0.23
CA ASN A 71 -12.86 10.41 -0.03
C ASN A 71 -13.03 11.20 -1.33
N LEU A 72 -13.08 10.53 -2.49
CA LEU A 72 -13.48 11.18 -3.74
C LEU A 72 -14.98 11.42 -3.74
N GLN A 73 -15.43 12.49 -3.06
CA GLN A 73 -16.83 12.88 -3.03
C GLN A 73 -17.25 13.66 -4.31
N GLU A 74 -16.30 14.20 -5.06
CA GLU A 74 -16.56 14.88 -6.34
C GLU A 74 -16.41 13.88 -7.48
N ARG A 75 -17.52 13.56 -8.12
CA ARG A 75 -17.58 12.82 -9.38
C ARG A 75 -16.81 13.57 -10.46
N LYS A 76 -15.60 13.12 -10.77
CA LYS A 76 -14.64 13.66 -11.74
C LYS A 76 -14.12 15.06 -11.35
N PRO A 77 -12.81 15.18 -11.13
CA PRO A 77 -12.22 16.51 -10.90
C PRO A 77 -12.53 17.41 -12.09
N SER A 78 -12.99 18.64 -11.81
CA SER A 78 -13.29 19.65 -12.82
C SER A 78 -12.05 20.12 -13.60
N PHE A 79 -10.86 19.65 -13.22
CA PHE A 79 -9.59 20.00 -13.85
C PHE A 79 -8.59 18.85 -13.67
N LYS A 80 -7.59 18.78 -14.55
CA LYS A 80 -6.40 17.95 -14.42
C LYS A 80 -5.20 18.84 -14.23
N LEU A 81 -4.38 18.55 -13.23
CA LEU A 81 -3.11 19.23 -13.05
C LEU A 81 -2.13 18.74 -14.13
N ASN A 82 -1.52 19.67 -14.84
CA ASN A 82 -0.40 19.32 -15.70
C ASN A 82 0.88 19.29 -14.83
N PRO A 83 1.56 18.15 -14.68
CA PRO A 83 2.75 18.05 -13.83
C PRO A 83 3.95 18.84 -14.34
N ARG A 84 3.90 19.34 -15.59
CA ARG A 84 4.98 20.09 -16.24
C ARG A 84 4.80 21.60 -16.20
N VAL A 85 3.75 22.13 -15.56
CA VAL A 85 3.57 23.58 -15.43
C VAL A 85 4.42 24.13 -14.29
N GLU A 86 4.97 25.33 -14.45
CA GLU A 86 5.74 26.00 -13.40
C GLU A 86 4.86 26.39 -12.20
N LYS A 87 3.65 26.90 -12.48
CA LYS A 87 2.70 27.34 -11.45
C LYS A 87 1.41 26.55 -11.52
N ASN A 88 0.99 26.03 -10.38
CA ASN A 88 -0.28 25.36 -10.22
C ASN A 88 -1.39 26.37 -9.98
N PRO A 89 -2.29 26.62 -10.94
CA PRO A 89 -3.37 27.61 -10.78
C PRO A 89 -4.47 27.14 -9.81
N PHE A 90 -4.44 25.90 -9.39
CA PHE A 90 -5.45 25.28 -8.52
C PHE A 90 -4.97 25.08 -7.08
N LEU A 91 -3.77 25.55 -6.74
CA LEU A 91 -3.12 25.26 -5.45
C LEU A 91 -4.00 25.67 -4.26
N ASP A 92 -4.58 26.87 -4.28
CA ASP A 92 -5.43 27.36 -3.19
C ASP A 92 -6.66 26.46 -2.99
N LYS A 93 -7.27 25.99 -4.09
CA LYS A 93 -8.40 25.05 -4.01
C LYS A 93 -7.97 23.72 -3.42
N GLN A 94 -6.79 23.22 -3.81
CA GLN A 94 -6.23 21.96 -3.30
C GLN A 94 -5.85 22.04 -1.82
N LEU A 95 -5.28 23.16 -1.37
CA LEU A 95 -4.98 23.41 0.06
C LEU A 95 -6.26 23.45 0.90
N LYS A 96 -7.31 24.12 0.44
CA LYS A 96 -8.62 24.10 1.12
C LYS A 96 -9.23 22.70 1.16
N GLN A 97 -9.13 21.93 0.07
CA GLN A 97 -9.61 20.56 0.01
C GLN A 97 -8.87 19.64 0.99
N LEU A 98 -7.53 19.77 1.08
CA LEU A 98 -6.71 19.08 2.06
C LEU A 98 -7.20 19.35 3.49
N GLU A 99 -7.36 20.62 3.82
CA GLU A 99 -7.78 21.06 5.15
C GLU A 99 -9.17 20.53 5.52
N MET A 100 -10.15 20.66 4.63
CA MET A 100 -11.52 20.16 4.84
C MET A 100 -11.54 18.64 5.08
N GLN A 101 -10.84 17.85 4.25
CA GLN A 101 -10.80 16.40 4.37
C GLN A 101 -10.10 15.95 5.66
N PHE A 102 -9.00 16.64 6.01
CA PHE A 102 -8.26 16.32 7.22
C PHE A 102 -9.12 16.54 8.47
N PHE A 103 -9.69 17.75 8.65
CA PHE A 103 -10.47 18.06 9.85
C PHE A 103 -11.74 17.22 9.96
N ALA A 104 -12.46 16.98 8.87
CA ALA A 104 -13.61 16.10 8.87
C ALA A 104 -13.25 14.67 9.32
N THR A 105 -12.10 14.15 8.84
CA THR A 105 -11.64 12.81 9.20
C THR A 105 -11.09 12.79 10.63
N LYS A 106 -10.34 13.82 11.04
CA LYS A 106 -9.82 13.98 12.41
C LYS A 106 -10.98 13.93 13.42
N GLN A 107 -11.97 14.77 13.24
CA GLN A 107 -13.14 14.84 14.13
C GLN A 107 -13.86 13.49 14.28
N ARG A 108 -14.05 12.78 13.16
CA ARG A 108 -14.66 11.43 13.17
C ARG A 108 -13.81 10.42 13.95
N LEU A 109 -12.48 10.46 13.79
CA LEU A 109 -11.56 9.54 14.47
C LEU A 109 -11.43 9.88 15.97
N GLU A 110 -11.40 11.14 16.32
CA GLU A 110 -11.44 11.60 17.72
C GLU A 110 -12.71 11.12 18.42
N ASN A 111 -13.88 11.38 17.82
CA ASN A 111 -15.17 10.99 18.40
C ASN A 111 -15.33 9.48 18.53
N LYS A 112 -14.86 8.70 17.52
CA LYS A 112 -15.09 7.25 17.48
C LYS A 112 -14.04 6.45 18.27
N PHE A 113 -12.79 6.92 18.31
CA PHE A 113 -11.66 6.14 18.81
C PHE A 113 -10.79 6.88 19.84
N GLY A 114 -11.09 8.14 20.16
CA GLY A 114 -10.25 8.98 21.01
C GLY A 114 -8.86 9.20 20.39
N ALA A 115 -8.80 9.37 19.06
CA ALA A 115 -7.55 9.57 18.35
C ALA A 115 -6.86 10.88 18.77
N LYS A 116 -5.54 10.84 18.97
CA LYS A 116 -4.74 12.01 19.40
C LYS A 116 -3.59 12.32 18.47
N LYS A 117 -3.15 11.36 17.63
CA LYS A 117 -2.03 11.52 16.69
C LYS A 117 -2.40 11.01 15.31
N PHE A 118 -1.97 11.72 14.29
CA PHE A 118 -2.38 11.47 12.92
C PHE A 118 -1.19 11.43 11.96
N ILE A 119 -1.32 10.57 10.95
CA ILE A 119 -0.51 10.57 9.72
C ILE A 119 -1.43 10.99 8.58
N VAL A 120 -1.12 12.07 7.88
CA VAL A 120 -1.85 12.44 6.66
C VAL A 120 -1.44 11.50 5.53
N TYR A 121 -2.42 10.80 4.96
CA TYR A 121 -2.19 9.79 3.95
C TYR A 121 -2.73 10.22 2.58
N PHE A 122 -1.84 10.65 1.71
CA PHE A 122 -2.15 10.94 0.31
C PHE A 122 -2.28 9.62 -0.45
N GLN A 123 -3.50 9.24 -0.78
CA GLN A 123 -3.82 7.89 -1.23
C GLN A 123 -4.21 7.77 -2.70
N SER A 124 -4.97 8.71 -3.24
CA SER A 124 -5.56 8.61 -4.59
C SER A 124 -4.56 8.97 -5.67
N PHE A 125 -4.55 8.22 -6.76
CA PHE A 125 -3.67 8.44 -7.91
C PHE A 125 -2.17 8.33 -7.55
N THR A 126 -1.35 9.18 -8.19
CA THR A 126 0.10 9.21 -8.01
C THR A 126 0.49 10.53 -7.38
N ASN A 127 0.73 10.51 -6.06
CA ASN A 127 0.82 11.74 -5.27
C ASN A 127 2.19 12.45 -5.33
N THR A 128 3.14 11.95 -6.11
CA THR A 128 4.37 12.66 -6.48
C THR A 128 4.34 13.15 -7.93
N TYR A 129 3.26 12.89 -8.67
CA TYR A 129 3.11 13.29 -10.07
C TYR A 129 2.47 14.68 -10.17
N ALA A 130 3.24 15.69 -9.72
CA ALA A 130 2.86 17.10 -9.73
C ALA A 130 4.13 17.98 -9.69
N PRO A 131 4.04 19.29 -10.02
CA PRO A 131 5.14 20.22 -9.83
C PRO A 131 5.68 20.19 -8.39
N LEU A 132 6.99 20.25 -8.22
CA LEU A 132 7.63 20.14 -6.90
C LEU A 132 7.10 21.18 -5.91
N ASP A 133 6.88 22.42 -6.34
CA ASP A 133 6.35 23.48 -5.46
C ASP A 133 4.92 23.19 -5.00
N THR A 134 4.12 22.51 -5.83
CA THR A 134 2.80 22.02 -5.42
C THR A 134 2.92 20.96 -4.33
N LEU A 135 3.85 20.01 -4.48
CA LEU A 135 4.11 18.96 -3.48
C LEU A 135 4.61 19.58 -2.17
N LYS A 136 5.57 20.51 -2.25
CA LYS A 136 6.08 21.26 -1.10
C LYS A 136 4.96 21.97 -0.35
N ALA A 137 4.12 22.72 -1.05
CA ALA A 137 3.01 23.44 -0.43
C ALA A 137 2.00 22.50 0.26
N LEU A 138 1.58 21.42 -0.42
CA LEU A 138 0.61 20.47 0.13
C LEU A 138 1.16 19.70 1.34
N TYR A 139 2.40 19.21 1.26
CA TYR A 139 2.99 18.40 2.32
C TYR A 139 3.37 19.24 3.54
N THR A 140 3.92 20.43 3.33
CA THR A 140 4.19 21.38 4.44
C THR A 140 2.89 21.80 5.12
N LYS A 141 1.84 22.11 4.36
CA LYS A 141 0.52 22.44 4.92
C LYS A 141 -0.05 21.26 5.72
N ALA A 142 0.04 20.02 5.21
CA ALA A 142 -0.42 18.85 5.94
C ALA A 142 0.32 18.63 7.26
N LEU A 143 1.63 18.87 7.27
CA LEU A 143 2.48 18.76 8.46
C LEU A 143 2.29 19.90 9.47
N SER A 144 1.72 21.03 9.05
CA SER A 144 1.42 22.16 9.92
C SER A 144 0.15 22.00 10.75
N PHE A 145 -0.67 20.98 10.48
CA PHE A 145 -1.87 20.71 11.27
C PHE A 145 -1.51 20.15 12.65
N ASP A 146 -2.23 20.57 13.67
CA ASP A 146 -2.05 20.08 15.04
C ASP A 146 -2.23 18.55 15.09
N ASP A 147 -1.41 17.91 15.92
CA ASP A 147 -1.38 16.46 16.14
C ASP A 147 -0.93 15.62 14.93
N VAL A 148 -0.50 16.24 13.83
CA VAL A 148 0.09 15.53 12.69
C VAL A 148 1.57 15.26 12.96
N ILE A 149 1.90 13.97 13.05
CA ILE A 149 3.26 13.49 13.32
C ILE A 149 4.00 13.08 12.04
N GLY A 150 3.32 13.03 10.91
CA GLY A 150 3.97 12.64 9.65
C GLY A 150 3.03 12.48 8.47
N LEU A 151 3.62 12.02 7.38
CA LEU A 151 2.96 11.77 6.10
C LEU A 151 3.10 10.32 5.65
N SER A 152 2.13 9.85 4.88
CA SER A 152 2.21 8.63 4.09
C SER A 152 1.79 8.99 2.65
N ILE A 153 2.64 8.69 1.67
CA ILE A 153 2.50 9.19 0.30
C ILE A 153 2.43 8.01 -0.66
N GLY A 154 1.20 7.70 -1.14
CA GLY A 154 0.98 6.66 -2.13
C GLY A 154 1.41 7.15 -3.51
N THR A 155 2.34 6.43 -4.16
CA THR A 155 2.88 6.85 -5.44
C THR A 155 3.39 5.68 -6.29
N ARG A 156 3.92 6.01 -7.46
CA ARG A 156 4.62 5.14 -8.40
C ARG A 156 6.10 5.46 -8.35
N THR A 157 6.92 4.45 -8.65
CA THR A 157 8.38 4.59 -8.72
C THR A 157 8.83 5.49 -9.87
N ASP A 158 8.19 5.38 -11.03
CA ASP A 158 8.48 6.20 -12.23
C ASP A 158 8.03 7.68 -12.10
N CYS A 159 7.39 8.05 -10.99
CA CYS A 159 7.00 9.42 -10.68
C CYS A 159 7.82 10.00 -9.49
N MET A 160 8.93 9.37 -9.13
CA MET A 160 9.84 9.88 -8.12
C MET A 160 11.04 10.55 -8.81
N THR A 161 11.54 11.63 -8.22
CA THR A 161 12.77 12.31 -8.64
C THR A 161 13.69 12.50 -7.45
N ASP A 162 14.97 12.80 -7.71
CA ASP A 162 15.93 13.06 -6.63
C ASP A 162 15.54 14.31 -5.83
N GLU A 163 15.02 15.36 -6.47
CA GLU A 163 14.58 16.59 -5.80
C GLU A 163 13.37 16.34 -4.87
N ILE A 164 12.45 15.44 -5.26
CA ILE A 164 11.35 15.03 -4.39
C ILE A 164 11.89 14.25 -3.19
N LEU A 165 12.82 13.32 -3.42
CA LEU A 165 13.44 12.56 -2.33
C LEU A 165 14.22 13.47 -1.38
N ASP A 166 14.99 14.45 -1.87
CA ASP A 166 15.72 15.40 -1.05
C ASP A 166 14.77 16.22 -0.16
N PHE A 167 13.66 16.68 -0.73
CA PHE A 167 12.62 17.37 0.04
C PHE A 167 11.97 16.47 1.11
N LEU A 168 11.67 15.21 0.79
CA LEU A 168 11.09 14.27 1.75
C LEU A 168 12.09 13.86 2.84
N GLU A 169 13.38 13.77 2.51
CA GLU A 169 14.47 13.55 3.47
C GLU A 169 14.54 14.69 4.47
N ASP A 170 14.48 15.95 4.00
CA ASP A 170 14.45 17.11 4.89
C ASP A 170 13.25 17.06 5.86
N LEU A 171 12.07 16.74 5.37
CA LEU A 171 10.88 16.57 6.23
C LEU A 171 11.03 15.41 7.23
N SER A 172 11.79 14.39 6.87
CA SER A 172 11.96 13.19 7.71
C SER A 172 12.85 13.41 8.94
N LYS A 173 13.57 14.53 9.01
CA LYS A 173 14.39 14.90 10.18
C LYS A 173 13.54 15.11 11.42
N ASP A 174 12.33 15.66 11.26
CA ASP A 174 11.42 16.00 12.36
C ASP A 174 10.10 15.22 12.34
N LYS A 175 9.75 14.58 11.22
CA LYS A 175 8.44 13.96 10.99
C LYS A 175 8.56 12.51 10.50
N GLU A 176 7.53 11.73 10.74
CA GLU A 176 7.44 10.35 10.25
C GLU A 176 7.02 10.33 8.77
N ILE A 177 7.95 10.12 7.85
CA ILE A 177 7.68 10.14 6.41
C ILE A 177 7.72 8.73 5.83
N TRP A 178 6.61 8.33 5.21
CA TRP A 178 6.43 7.05 4.53
C TRP A 178 6.19 7.28 3.03
N VAL A 179 6.99 6.66 2.19
CA VAL A 179 6.74 6.54 0.76
C VAL A 179 6.12 5.16 0.50
N GLU A 180 4.91 5.15 -0.05
CA GLU A 180 4.18 3.92 -0.33
C GLU A 180 4.17 3.64 -1.83
N TYR A 181 5.06 2.73 -2.27
CA TYR A 181 5.18 2.39 -3.68
C TYR A 181 4.23 1.28 -4.10
N GLY A 182 3.47 1.53 -5.17
CA GLY A 182 2.72 0.49 -5.87
C GLY A 182 3.66 -0.39 -6.67
N ILE A 183 4.30 -1.37 -6.06
CA ILE A 183 5.19 -2.34 -6.71
C ILE A 183 4.37 -3.27 -7.60
N GLN A 184 3.34 -3.86 -7.05
CA GLN A 184 2.44 -4.86 -7.60
C GLN A 184 3.13 -6.21 -7.82
N SER A 185 4.16 -6.27 -8.69
CA SER A 185 5.00 -7.43 -9.03
C SER A 185 6.42 -6.96 -9.38
N PHE A 186 7.39 -7.88 -9.39
CA PHE A 186 8.73 -7.67 -9.95
C PHE A 186 8.97 -8.47 -11.26
N TYR A 187 7.92 -9.03 -11.84
CA TYR A 187 8.00 -9.70 -13.13
C TYR A 187 7.61 -8.76 -14.26
N ASP A 188 8.57 -8.38 -15.12
CA ASP A 188 8.34 -7.43 -16.21
C ASP A 188 7.23 -7.91 -17.15
N LYS A 189 7.18 -9.22 -17.46
CA LYS A 189 6.07 -9.80 -18.22
C LYS A 189 4.70 -9.55 -17.59
N THR A 190 4.61 -9.62 -16.26
CA THR A 190 3.37 -9.30 -15.52
C THR A 190 3.09 -7.82 -15.56
N LEU A 191 4.12 -6.97 -15.35
CA LEU A 191 3.98 -5.51 -15.38
C LEU A 191 3.49 -5.03 -16.75
N ASP A 192 4.03 -5.57 -17.83
CA ASP A 192 3.57 -5.32 -19.21
C ASP A 192 2.14 -5.80 -19.41
N ARG A 193 1.83 -7.02 -18.96
CA ARG A 193 0.50 -7.64 -19.07
C ARG A 193 -0.60 -6.83 -18.43
N ILE A 194 -0.29 -6.16 -17.33
CA ILE A 194 -1.23 -5.29 -16.62
C ILE A 194 -1.16 -3.82 -17.07
N ASN A 195 -0.41 -3.51 -18.12
CA ASN A 195 -0.18 -2.14 -18.60
C ASN A 195 0.34 -1.20 -17.50
N ARG A 196 1.35 -1.67 -16.73
CA ARG A 196 1.91 -0.90 -15.62
C ARG A 196 2.68 0.32 -16.09
N GLY A 197 3.39 0.21 -17.24
CA GLY A 197 4.24 1.26 -17.81
C GLY A 197 5.41 1.62 -16.88
N ASP A 198 5.93 0.65 -16.16
CA ASP A 198 7.11 0.71 -15.30
C ASP A 198 7.72 -0.69 -15.27
N ASP A 199 9.01 -0.82 -15.04
CA ASP A 199 9.71 -2.09 -15.00
C ASP A 199 10.36 -2.39 -13.64
N SER A 200 10.74 -3.64 -13.45
CA SER A 200 11.31 -4.12 -12.19
C SER A 200 12.63 -3.44 -11.85
N ALA A 201 13.45 -3.11 -12.84
CA ALA A 201 14.74 -2.44 -12.64
C ALA A 201 14.53 -1.01 -12.11
N ASN A 202 13.60 -0.25 -12.69
CA ASN A 202 13.25 1.09 -12.23
C ASN A 202 12.58 1.07 -10.86
N ILE A 203 11.70 0.09 -10.59
CA ILE A 203 11.08 -0.09 -9.26
C ILE A 203 12.18 -0.31 -8.21
N LYS A 204 13.10 -1.23 -8.44
CA LYS A 204 14.23 -1.52 -7.53
C LYS A 204 15.12 -0.31 -7.32
N LYS A 205 15.46 0.40 -8.39
CA LYS A 205 16.27 1.63 -8.34
C LYS A 205 15.67 2.67 -7.39
N TRP A 206 14.39 2.99 -7.54
CA TRP A 206 13.78 4.05 -6.74
C TRP A 206 13.51 3.64 -5.29
N ILE A 207 13.17 2.38 -5.03
CA ILE A 207 13.11 1.85 -3.66
C ILE A 207 14.48 1.98 -3.00
N THR A 208 15.54 1.54 -3.67
CA THR A 208 16.92 1.62 -3.15
C THR A 208 17.33 3.07 -2.86
N LYS A 209 17.10 3.99 -3.80
CA LYS A 209 17.40 5.43 -3.59
C LYS A 209 16.62 6.01 -2.40
N THR A 210 15.37 5.64 -2.25
CA THR A 210 14.52 6.09 -1.14
C THR A 210 15.06 5.56 0.21
N LYS A 211 15.46 4.29 0.24
CA LYS A 211 16.07 3.69 1.43
C LYS A 211 17.44 4.29 1.78
N GLN A 212 18.24 4.61 0.79
CA GLN A 212 19.55 5.27 0.99
C GLN A 212 19.43 6.64 1.67
N ARG A 213 18.29 7.36 1.48
CA ARG A 213 17.98 8.62 2.17
C ARG A 213 17.36 8.43 3.56
N GLY A 214 17.32 7.20 4.08
CA GLY A 214 16.72 6.91 5.39
C GLY A 214 15.21 7.00 5.48
N LEU A 215 14.52 7.24 4.35
CA LEU A 215 13.06 7.30 4.29
C LEU A 215 12.42 5.92 4.51
N LYS A 216 11.23 5.93 5.07
CA LYS A 216 10.43 4.72 5.26
C LYS A 216 9.69 4.33 3.99
N VAL A 217 9.83 3.05 3.59
CA VAL A 217 9.18 2.51 2.39
C VAL A 217 8.14 1.46 2.75
N CYS A 218 6.93 1.61 2.17
CA CYS A 218 5.91 0.58 2.18
C CYS A 218 5.70 0.06 0.75
N GLY A 219 5.90 -1.24 0.53
CA GLY A 219 5.61 -1.89 -0.75
C GLY A 219 4.15 -2.35 -0.81
N HIS A 220 3.43 -2.00 -1.88
CA HIS A 220 2.11 -2.57 -2.17
C HIS A 220 2.28 -3.72 -3.16
N LEU A 221 1.90 -4.93 -2.75
CA LEU A 221 1.92 -6.14 -3.57
C LEU A 221 0.50 -6.55 -3.91
N ILE A 222 0.28 -6.97 -5.15
CA ILE A 222 -1.00 -7.53 -5.60
C ILE A 222 -0.83 -9.01 -5.85
N TYR A 223 -1.61 -9.84 -5.17
CA TYR A 223 -1.63 -11.28 -5.36
C TYR A 223 -2.80 -11.70 -6.26
N GLY A 224 -2.51 -12.59 -7.20
CA GLY A 224 -3.46 -13.05 -8.21
C GLY A 224 -3.45 -12.21 -9.50
N LEU A 225 -2.34 -11.55 -9.82
CA LEU A 225 -2.14 -10.90 -11.11
C LEU A 225 -2.21 -11.95 -12.25
N PRO A 226 -2.65 -11.55 -13.47
CA PRO A 226 -2.75 -12.48 -14.58
C PRO A 226 -1.44 -13.25 -14.81
N ASP A 227 -1.58 -14.55 -14.99
CA ASP A 227 -0.49 -15.49 -15.32
C ASP A 227 0.56 -15.69 -14.20
N GLU A 228 0.34 -15.13 -13.00
CA GLU A 228 1.22 -15.36 -11.85
C GLU A 228 0.87 -16.62 -11.06
N THR A 229 1.88 -17.43 -10.78
CA THR A 229 1.79 -18.58 -9.87
C THR A 229 1.99 -18.14 -8.41
N GLN A 230 1.75 -19.05 -7.45
CA GLN A 230 2.03 -18.78 -6.04
C GLN A 230 3.53 -18.51 -5.81
N GLU A 231 4.40 -19.24 -6.52
CA GLU A 231 5.84 -19.08 -6.44
C GLU A 231 6.27 -17.67 -6.88
N MET A 232 5.70 -17.15 -7.97
CA MET A 232 5.98 -15.79 -8.44
C MET A 232 5.51 -14.71 -7.46
N MET A 233 4.33 -14.89 -6.84
CA MET A 233 3.83 -13.99 -5.79
C MET A 233 4.76 -13.98 -4.56
N LEU A 234 5.24 -15.15 -4.13
CA LEU A 234 6.17 -15.29 -3.00
C LEU A 234 7.56 -14.76 -3.35
N ASP A 235 8.03 -14.94 -4.57
CA ASP A 235 9.28 -14.36 -5.03
C ASP A 235 9.21 -12.82 -5.09
N THR A 236 8.09 -12.25 -5.54
CA THR A 236 7.84 -10.80 -5.47
C THR A 236 7.91 -10.30 -4.02
N PHE A 237 7.35 -11.05 -3.06
CA PHE A 237 7.50 -10.76 -1.64
C PHE A 237 8.97 -10.78 -1.21
N ASN A 238 9.73 -11.84 -1.55
CA ASN A 238 11.13 -11.98 -1.17
C ASN A 238 11.99 -10.82 -1.74
N GLN A 239 11.80 -10.47 -3.02
CA GLN A 239 12.50 -9.35 -3.63
C GLN A 239 12.20 -8.01 -2.92
N ALA A 240 10.96 -7.79 -2.45
CA ALA A 240 10.61 -6.61 -1.64
C ALA A 240 11.35 -6.61 -0.30
N ILE A 241 11.50 -7.78 0.35
CA ILE A 241 12.28 -7.92 1.59
C ILE A 241 13.77 -7.64 1.35
N ASP A 242 14.35 -8.16 0.27
CA ASP A 242 15.75 -7.93 -0.10
C ASP A 242 16.06 -6.44 -0.33
N LEU A 243 15.07 -5.68 -0.82
CA LEU A 243 15.14 -4.22 -0.95
C LEU A 243 14.98 -3.47 0.39
N LYS A 244 14.83 -4.21 1.50
CA LYS A 244 14.74 -3.66 2.87
C LYS A 244 13.58 -2.66 3.04
N VAL A 245 12.42 -2.98 2.46
CA VAL A 245 11.22 -2.19 2.73
C VAL A 245 10.84 -2.27 4.22
N ASP A 246 10.30 -1.19 4.77
CA ASP A 246 9.94 -1.11 6.19
C ASP A 246 8.53 -1.66 6.48
N SER A 247 7.72 -1.79 5.43
CA SER A 247 6.35 -2.27 5.56
C SER A 247 5.82 -2.86 4.26
N LEU A 248 4.77 -3.69 4.38
CA LEU A 248 4.08 -4.27 3.24
C LEU A 248 2.55 -4.10 3.36
N LYS A 249 1.92 -3.98 2.20
CA LYS A 249 0.47 -4.12 2.01
C LYS A 249 0.20 -5.22 1.00
N PHE A 250 -0.61 -6.19 1.39
CA PHE A 250 -1.08 -7.25 0.50
C PHE A 250 -2.48 -6.92 0.00
N HIS A 251 -2.69 -7.12 -1.28
CA HIS A 251 -3.94 -6.83 -1.97
C HIS A 251 -4.33 -8.01 -2.87
N PRO A 252 -5.55 -8.54 -2.80
CA PRO A 252 -6.03 -9.43 -3.85
C PRO A 252 -6.34 -8.61 -5.10
N LEU A 253 -6.06 -9.18 -6.27
CA LEU A 253 -6.50 -8.55 -7.52
C LEU A 253 -8.01 -8.57 -7.62
N TYR A 254 -8.61 -7.42 -7.93
CA TYR A 254 -10.03 -7.28 -8.19
C TYR A 254 -10.35 -7.21 -9.67
N VAL A 255 -11.49 -7.76 -10.04
CA VAL A 255 -12.17 -7.45 -11.30
C VAL A 255 -13.30 -6.47 -10.96
N VAL A 256 -13.12 -5.23 -11.29
CA VAL A 256 -14.13 -4.16 -11.07
C VAL A 256 -14.65 -3.64 -12.39
N LYS A 257 -15.92 -3.19 -12.40
CA LYS A 257 -16.56 -2.61 -13.59
C LYS A 257 -15.68 -1.53 -14.22
N ASN A 258 -15.86 -1.31 -15.52
CA ASN A 258 -15.19 -0.26 -16.30
C ASN A 258 -13.68 -0.43 -16.50
N THR A 259 -13.11 -1.60 -16.19
CA THR A 259 -11.69 -1.91 -16.41
C THR A 259 -11.49 -2.82 -17.63
N LEU A 260 -10.27 -2.83 -18.18
CA LEU A 260 -9.90 -3.76 -19.25
C LEU A 260 -9.98 -5.21 -18.76
N LEU A 261 -9.55 -5.47 -17.53
CA LEU A 261 -9.60 -6.79 -16.90
C LEU A 261 -11.04 -7.34 -16.83
N THR A 262 -12.06 -6.47 -16.70
CA THR A 262 -13.47 -6.89 -16.77
C THR A 262 -13.83 -7.52 -18.11
N LYS A 263 -13.27 -7.01 -19.22
CA LYS A 263 -13.53 -7.57 -20.56
C LYS A 263 -12.94 -8.97 -20.68
N GLU A 264 -11.74 -9.16 -20.19
CA GLU A 264 -11.03 -10.45 -20.18
C GLU A 264 -11.74 -11.47 -19.29
N TYR A 265 -12.13 -11.05 -18.09
CA TYR A 265 -12.91 -11.90 -17.18
C TYR A 265 -14.21 -12.38 -17.79
N LYS A 266 -14.98 -11.47 -18.42
CA LYS A 266 -16.25 -11.83 -19.09
C LYS A 266 -16.06 -12.77 -20.29
N ARG A 267 -14.89 -12.78 -20.91
CA ARG A 267 -14.54 -13.69 -22.02
C ARG A 267 -13.92 -14.99 -21.54
N GLY A 268 -13.78 -15.20 -20.22
CA GLY A 268 -13.11 -16.37 -19.66
C GLY A 268 -11.58 -16.40 -19.88
N GLN A 269 -10.98 -15.27 -20.24
CA GLN A 269 -9.53 -15.12 -20.48
C GLN A 269 -8.73 -14.82 -19.22
N PHE A 270 -9.39 -14.52 -18.13
CA PHE A 270 -8.80 -14.30 -16.81
C PHE A 270 -9.64 -14.99 -15.73
N ILE A 271 -8.99 -15.76 -14.88
CA ILE A 271 -9.59 -16.44 -13.72
C ILE A 271 -9.04 -15.80 -12.45
N PRO A 272 -9.89 -15.16 -11.61
CA PRO A 272 -9.45 -14.56 -10.36
C PRO A 272 -8.91 -15.58 -9.37
N ILE A 273 -7.95 -15.15 -8.54
CA ILE A 273 -7.38 -15.95 -7.46
C ILE A 273 -8.47 -16.46 -6.50
N THR A 274 -8.37 -17.73 -6.08
CA THR A 274 -9.27 -18.30 -5.07
C THR A 274 -8.94 -17.72 -3.68
N GLU A 275 -9.93 -17.67 -2.79
CA GLU A 275 -9.74 -17.21 -1.41
C GLU A 275 -8.68 -18.04 -0.69
N GLN A 276 -8.71 -19.37 -0.86
CA GLN A 276 -7.76 -20.28 -0.23
C GLN A 276 -6.32 -19.97 -0.67
N LEU A 277 -6.07 -19.88 -1.98
CA LEU A 277 -4.74 -19.58 -2.51
C LEU A 277 -4.23 -18.21 -2.03
N TYR A 278 -5.12 -17.20 -1.97
CA TYR A 278 -4.77 -15.88 -1.45
C TYR A 278 -4.38 -15.94 0.03
N VAL A 279 -5.21 -16.59 0.87
CA VAL A 279 -4.94 -16.75 2.31
C VAL A 279 -3.62 -17.49 2.54
N ASP A 280 -3.41 -18.61 1.84
CA ASP A 280 -2.19 -19.41 1.96
C ASP A 280 -0.94 -18.61 1.57
N THR A 281 -1.03 -17.81 0.51
CA THR A 281 0.09 -16.98 0.05
C THR A 281 0.40 -15.87 1.05
N VAL A 282 -0.61 -15.19 1.59
CA VAL A 282 -0.43 -14.16 2.64
C VAL A 282 0.16 -14.77 3.91
N VAL A 283 -0.31 -15.94 4.33
CA VAL A 283 0.21 -16.64 5.52
C VAL A 283 1.67 -17.03 5.33
N LYS A 284 2.03 -17.62 4.17
CA LYS A 284 3.44 -17.95 3.84
C LYS A 284 4.32 -16.69 3.84
N SER A 285 3.84 -15.58 3.27
CA SER A 285 4.58 -14.31 3.28
C SER A 285 4.82 -13.79 4.70
N ILE A 286 3.77 -13.77 5.54
CA ILE A 286 3.88 -13.25 6.92
C ILE A 286 4.74 -14.18 7.79
N LYS A 287 4.69 -15.49 7.57
CA LYS A 287 5.53 -16.47 8.27
C LYS A 287 7.03 -16.22 8.01
N ASN A 288 7.37 -15.82 6.79
CA ASN A 288 8.73 -15.53 6.35
C ASN A 288 9.12 -14.05 6.51
N LEU A 289 8.28 -13.23 7.16
CA LEU A 289 8.54 -11.81 7.33
C LEU A 289 9.66 -11.60 8.38
N PRO A 290 10.77 -10.91 8.03
CA PRO A 290 11.81 -10.56 8.98
C PRO A 290 11.29 -9.65 10.10
N ASP A 291 11.94 -9.73 11.27
CA ASP A 291 11.66 -8.82 12.38
C ASP A 291 11.93 -7.37 11.96
N GLY A 292 11.10 -6.46 12.46
CA GLY A 292 11.20 -5.02 12.16
C GLY A 292 10.41 -4.56 10.93
N ILE A 293 10.00 -5.46 10.03
CA ILE A 293 9.12 -5.12 8.91
C ILE A 293 7.66 -5.20 9.34
N SER A 294 6.91 -4.13 9.14
CA SER A 294 5.50 -4.08 9.54
C SER A 294 4.54 -4.50 8.43
N VAL A 295 3.37 -5.01 8.81
CA VAL A 295 2.26 -5.27 7.88
C VAL A 295 1.21 -4.20 8.07
N GLN A 296 0.98 -3.39 7.04
CA GLN A 296 -0.06 -2.36 7.07
C GLN A 296 -1.44 -2.90 6.70
N ARG A 297 -1.47 -3.91 5.82
CA ARG A 297 -2.72 -4.49 5.30
C ARG A 297 -2.48 -5.92 4.83
N VAL A 298 -3.39 -6.82 5.18
CA VAL A 298 -3.37 -8.23 4.73
C VAL A 298 -4.41 -8.54 3.67
N THR A 299 -5.37 -7.65 3.47
CA THR A 299 -6.41 -7.76 2.44
C THR A 299 -7.13 -6.42 2.26
N ALA A 300 -7.87 -6.28 1.18
CA ALA A 300 -8.79 -5.19 0.94
C ALA A 300 -10.12 -5.76 0.43
N GLY A 301 -11.17 -4.94 0.44
CA GLY A 301 -12.49 -5.36 -0.01
C GLY A 301 -13.22 -4.21 -0.69
N ILE A 302 -14.15 -4.55 -1.55
CA ILE A 302 -15.10 -3.65 -2.21
C ILE A 302 -16.50 -4.17 -1.92
N GLU A 303 -17.28 -3.40 -1.17
CA GLU A 303 -18.62 -3.83 -0.71
C GLU A 303 -19.72 -3.48 -1.72
N ASP A 304 -19.48 -2.54 -2.61
CA ASP A 304 -20.45 -2.05 -3.57
C ASP A 304 -20.61 -2.96 -4.83
N SER A 305 -21.50 -2.55 -5.71
CA SER A 305 -21.82 -3.29 -6.94
C SER A 305 -20.80 -3.15 -8.06
N THR A 306 -19.68 -2.47 -7.83
CA THR A 306 -18.60 -2.34 -8.83
C THR A 306 -17.75 -3.60 -8.89
N LEU A 307 -17.63 -4.35 -7.79
CA LEU A 307 -16.90 -5.60 -7.75
C LEU A 307 -17.65 -6.70 -8.52
N LEU A 308 -16.99 -7.29 -9.51
CA LEU A 308 -17.47 -8.44 -10.27
C LEU A 308 -16.87 -9.76 -9.76
N ALA A 309 -15.56 -9.75 -9.45
CA ALA A 309 -14.84 -10.93 -8.96
C ALA A 309 -13.51 -10.53 -8.26
N PRO A 310 -12.97 -11.39 -7.39
CA PRO A 310 -13.64 -12.55 -6.81
C PRO A 310 -14.65 -12.12 -5.74
N LEU A 311 -15.79 -12.80 -5.67
CA LEU A 311 -16.91 -12.39 -4.79
C LEU A 311 -16.58 -12.47 -3.30
N TRP A 312 -15.59 -13.29 -2.88
CA TRP A 312 -15.15 -13.35 -1.50
C TRP A 312 -14.53 -12.02 -1.03
N CYS A 313 -14.09 -11.14 -1.94
CA CYS A 313 -13.59 -9.81 -1.62
C CYS A 313 -14.69 -8.83 -1.16
N LYS A 314 -15.97 -9.14 -1.26
CA LYS A 314 -17.06 -8.30 -0.74
C LYS A 314 -17.04 -8.19 0.78
N ASN A 315 -16.63 -9.23 1.48
CA ASN A 315 -16.63 -9.25 2.94
C ASN A 315 -15.20 -9.20 3.52
N LYS A 316 -14.66 -8.00 3.64
CA LYS A 316 -13.34 -7.77 4.21
C LYS A 316 -13.17 -8.33 5.63
N HIS A 317 -14.20 -8.28 6.46
CA HIS A 317 -14.13 -8.81 7.83
C HIS A 317 -13.97 -10.33 7.85
N SER A 318 -14.70 -11.04 7.00
CA SER A 318 -14.57 -12.49 6.84
C SER A 318 -13.16 -12.88 6.39
N GLN A 319 -12.60 -12.15 5.41
CA GLN A 319 -11.23 -12.39 4.94
C GLN A 319 -10.19 -12.21 6.05
N ILE A 320 -10.28 -11.09 6.79
CA ILE A 320 -9.36 -10.82 7.91
C ILE A 320 -9.48 -11.92 8.97
N LYS A 321 -10.68 -12.39 9.27
CA LYS A 321 -10.91 -13.50 10.21
C LYS A 321 -10.20 -14.77 9.74
N LYS A 322 -10.41 -15.19 8.49
CA LYS A 322 -9.76 -16.39 7.91
C LYS A 322 -8.22 -16.28 7.93
N ILE A 323 -7.67 -15.13 7.54
CA ILE A 323 -6.22 -14.91 7.57
C ILE A 323 -5.70 -14.99 9.02
N ARG A 324 -6.38 -14.39 9.99
CA ARG A 324 -6.00 -14.46 11.41
C ARG A 324 -6.04 -15.89 11.96
N GLU A 325 -7.08 -16.64 11.64
CA GLU A 325 -7.21 -18.04 12.04
C GLU A 325 -6.09 -18.91 11.42
N ALA A 326 -5.77 -18.69 10.15
CA ALA A 326 -4.69 -19.39 9.48
C ALA A 326 -3.30 -19.02 10.05
N LEU A 327 -3.05 -17.74 10.33
CA LEU A 327 -1.81 -17.28 10.99
C LEU A 327 -1.69 -17.86 12.41
N LEU A 328 -2.79 -17.93 13.17
CA LEU A 328 -2.78 -18.47 14.52
C LEU A 328 -2.39 -19.97 14.53
N LYS A 329 -2.80 -20.74 13.53
CA LYS A 329 -2.36 -22.16 13.36
C LYS A 329 -0.85 -22.26 13.13
N GLU A 330 -0.22 -21.24 12.56
CA GLU A 330 1.22 -21.12 12.37
C GLU A 330 1.95 -20.47 13.57
N GLY A 331 1.27 -20.29 14.71
CA GLY A 331 1.84 -19.64 15.90
C GLY A 331 2.03 -18.12 15.78
N LEU A 332 1.30 -17.46 14.87
CA LEU A 332 1.40 -16.03 14.59
C LEU A 332 0.09 -15.31 14.96
N LYS A 333 0.20 -14.18 15.67
CA LYS A 333 -0.94 -13.31 16.06
C LYS A 333 -0.91 -12.01 15.30
N TYR A 334 -1.83 -11.86 14.34
CA TYR A 334 -2.04 -10.62 13.56
C TYR A 334 -3.07 -9.71 14.18
#